data_08c60702ac9e15e938bcfd4300ddd94b
#
_entry.id   08c60702ac9e15e938bcfd4300ddd94b
#
_cell.length_a   1.000
_cell.length_b   1.000
_cell.length_c   1.000
_cell.angle_alpha   90.00
_cell.angle_beta   90.00
_cell.angle_gamma   90.00
#
_symmetry.space_group_name_H-M   'P 1'
#
loop_
_entity.id
_entity.type
_entity.pdbx_description
1 polymer ?
#
loop_
_entity_poly.entity_id
_entity_poly.type
_entity_poly.pdbx_seq_one_letter_code
_entity_poly.pdbx_strand_id
1 'polypeptide(L)'
;TADAPTQAGPFSRFERMVAWRYLRSRRKEAFISVIASFSFIGIMLGVATLIIVMAVMNGFRSELLERILGINGHLILQPMDRPLDDYEELSKKLSGIEGVTYAIPIVEGQTLASGNRGAGTGALVRGIRPEDVAKVKLVAETVQQGSFEAFARGEGVAIGSRLAENLGLAAGDQITLI
;
A
#
# COMPACT_ATOMS: atom_id res chain seq x y z
N THR A 1 -5.50 -22.01 -66.42
CA THR A 1 -5.69 -21.45 -65.04
C THR A 1 -4.32 -21.39 -64.39
N ALA A 2 -3.70 -20.20 -64.42
CA ALA A 2 -2.44 -19.93 -63.79
C ALA A 2 -2.70 -19.65 -62.28
N ASP A 3 -2.18 -20.46 -61.40
CA ASP A 3 -2.19 -20.25 -59.95
C ASP A 3 -1.42 -18.94 -59.64
N ALA A 4 -2.11 -17.99 -59.04
CA ALA A 4 -1.50 -16.81 -58.53
C ALA A 4 -0.57 -17.16 -57.35
N PRO A 5 0.65 -16.61 -57.27
CA PRO A 5 1.55 -16.88 -56.15
C PRO A 5 0.92 -16.35 -54.88
N THR A 6 0.70 -17.23 -53.91
CA THR A 6 0.26 -16.91 -52.56
C THR A 6 1.28 -15.94 -51.95
N GLN A 7 0.89 -14.67 -51.82
CA GLN A 7 1.69 -13.68 -51.11
C GLN A 7 1.83 -14.13 -49.66
N ALA A 8 3.03 -14.50 -49.27
CA ALA A 8 3.35 -14.80 -47.89
C ALA A 8 3.17 -13.52 -47.04
N GLY A 9 2.35 -13.58 -45.99
CA GLY A 9 2.13 -12.44 -45.12
C GLY A 9 3.43 -11.98 -44.41
N PRO A 10 3.47 -10.72 -43.96
CA PRO A 10 4.61 -10.19 -43.26
C PRO A 10 4.90 -11.06 -42.01
N PHE A 11 6.17 -11.33 -41.77
CA PHE A 11 6.69 -12.23 -40.71
C PHE A 11 6.47 -13.74 -40.97
N SER A 12 6.41 -14.17 -42.24
CA SER A 12 6.35 -15.57 -42.60
C SER A 12 7.56 -16.35 -42.03
N ARG A 13 7.39 -17.68 -41.86
CA ARG A 13 8.49 -18.55 -41.39
C ARG A 13 9.75 -18.45 -42.28
N PHE A 14 9.55 -18.23 -43.58
CA PHE A 14 10.60 -18.06 -44.56
C PHE A 14 11.37 -16.76 -44.31
N GLU A 15 10.71 -15.63 -44.11
CA GLU A 15 11.34 -14.33 -43.84
C GLU A 15 12.15 -14.37 -42.55
N ARG A 16 11.60 -14.99 -41.50
CA ARG A 16 12.34 -15.16 -40.23
C ARG A 16 13.58 -16.02 -40.38
N MET A 17 13.50 -17.10 -41.15
CA MET A 17 14.61 -17.99 -41.43
C MET A 17 15.69 -17.29 -42.27
N VAL A 18 15.29 -16.52 -43.26
CA VAL A 18 16.20 -15.72 -44.10
C VAL A 18 16.86 -14.62 -43.27
N ALA A 19 16.09 -13.86 -42.47
CA ALA A 19 16.60 -12.83 -41.59
C ALA A 19 17.62 -13.43 -40.57
N TRP A 20 17.32 -14.58 -39.95
CA TRP A 20 18.22 -15.29 -39.05
C TRP A 20 19.51 -15.74 -39.74
N ARG A 21 19.39 -16.25 -40.98
CA ARG A 21 20.54 -16.67 -41.79
C ARG A 21 21.39 -15.47 -42.20
N TYR A 22 20.79 -14.33 -42.54
CA TYR A 22 21.51 -13.08 -42.84
C TYR A 22 22.26 -12.56 -41.61
N LEU A 23 21.63 -12.55 -40.47
CA LEU A 23 22.27 -12.13 -39.19
C LEU A 23 23.44 -13.07 -38.81
N ARG A 24 23.39 -14.35 -39.21
CA ARG A 24 24.44 -15.36 -38.89
C ARG A 24 25.51 -15.51 -39.96
N SER A 25 25.33 -14.91 -41.16
CA SER A 25 26.23 -15.13 -42.29
C SER A 25 27.27 -14.02 -42.38
N ARG A 26 28.45 -14.24 -41.83
CA ARG A 26 29.78 -14.20 -42.34
C ARG A 26 30.80 -13.15 -42.01
N ARG A 27 31.82 -13.58 -41.59
CA ARG A 27 33.29 -13.39 -41.49
C ARG A 27 33.96 -12.06 -41.92
N LYS A 28 33.34 -11.17 -42.70
CA LYS A 28 33.84 -9.82 -43.03
C LYS A 28 33.10 -8.67 -42.34
N GLU A 29 31.96 -8.98 -41.74
CA GLU A 29 31.11 -8.02 -41.02
C GLU A 29 31.01 -8.30 -39.50
N ALA A 30 31.95 -9.09 -38.97
CA ALA A 30 31.97 -9.41 -37.53
C ALA A 30 31.97 -8.14 -36.65
N PHE A 31 32.61 -7.10 -37.11
CA PHE A 31 32.69 -5.80 -36.43
C PHE A 31 31.32 -5.10 -36.37
N ILE A 32 30.60 -5.10 -37.49
CA ILE A 32 29.24 -4.51 -37.56
C ILE A 32 28.27 -5.29 -36.70
N SER A 33 28.37 -6.63 -36.72
CA SER A 33 27.52 -7.49 -35.87
C SER A 33 27.77 -7.27 -34.38
N VAL A 34 29.00 -7.03 -33.97
CA VAL A 34 29.35 -6.70 -32.57
C VAL A 34 28.75 -5.37 -32.18
N ILE A 35 28.86 -4.34 -32.99
CA ILE A 35 28.27 -3.01 -32.72
C ILE A 35 26.76 -3.11 -32.64
N ALA A 36 26.12 -3.82 -33.57
CA ALA A 36 24.67 -4.04 -33.55
C ALA A 36 24.21 -4.77 -32.29
N SER A 37 24.96 -5.80 -31.86
CA SER A 37 24.66 -6.52 -30.63
C SER A 37 24.78 -5.64 -29.38
N PHE A 38 25.83 -4.82 -29.28
CA PHE A 38 25.98 -3.87 -28.19
C PHE A 38 24.85 -2.84 -28.15
N SER A 39 24.48 -2.29 -29.32
CA SER A 39 23.35 -1.38 -29.43
C SER A 39 22.04 -2.00 -29.00
N PHE A 40 21.79 -3.24 -29.43
CA PHE A 40 20.59 -3.99 -29.03
C PHE A 40 20.54 -4.24 -27.53
N ILE A 41 21.64 -4.69 -26.94
CA ILE A 41 21.74 -4.92 -25.49
C ILE A 41 21.56 -3.59 -24.73
N GLY A 42 22.17 -2.51 -25.22
CA GLY A 42 22.02 -1.18 -24.61
C GLY A 42 20.58 -0.70 -24.58
N ILE A 43 19.86 -0.83 -25.69
CA ILE A 43 18.44 -0.47 -25.78
C ILE A 43 17.59 -1.39 -24.90
N MET A 44 17.86 -2.68 -24.92
CA MET A 44 17.14 -3.66 -24.10
C MET A 44 17.31 -3.35 -22.61
N LEU A 45 18.51 -3.07 -22.15
CA LEU A 45 18.79 -2.71 -20.76
C LEU A 45 18.12 -1.37 -20.40
N GLY A 46 18.18 -0.39 -21.28
CA GLY A 46 17.52 0.90 -21.06
C GLY A 46 16.03 0.78 -20.89
N VAL A 47 15.37 0.03 -21.77
CA VAL A 47 13.91 -0.21 -21.68
C VAL A 47 13.57 -1.05 -20.44
N ALA A 48 14.34 -2.10 -20.16
CA ALA A 48 14.13 -2.92 -18.97
C ALA A 48 14.25 -2.09 -17.69
N THR A 49 15.25 -1.22 -17.58
CA THR A 49 15.42 -0.33 -16.43
C THR A 49 14.23 0.60 -16.26
N LEU A 50 13.74 1.20 -17.34
CA LEU A 50 12.55 2.06 -17.30
C LEU A 50 11.32 1.31 -16.79
N ILE A 51 11.07 0.09 -17.29
CA ILE A 51 9.94 -0.75 -16.85
C ILE A 51 10.07 -1.09 -15.37
N ILE A 52 11.25 -1.50 -14.93
CA ILE A 52 11.50 -1.84 -13.52
C ILE A 52 11.27 -0.63 -12.62
N VAL A 53 11.83 0.53 -12.96
CA VAL A 53 11.64 1.75 -12.15
C VAL A 53 10.18 2.15 -12.07
N MET A 54 9.44 2.10 -13.18
CA MET A 54 8.01 2.40 -13.17
C MET A 54 7.21 1.38 -12.35
N ALA A 55 7.53 0.11 -12.46
CA ALA A 55 6.87 -0.95 -11.69
C ALA A 55 7.11 -0.78 -10.18
N VAL A 56 8.36 -0.53 -9.77
CA VAL A 56 8.73 -0.25 -8.37
C VAL A 56 8.03 1.01 -7.86
N MET A 57 8.04 2.09 -8.64
CA MET A 57 7.38 3.34 -8.24
C MET A 57 5.87 3.18 -8.08
N ASN A 58 5.21 2.46 -8.99
CA ASN A 58 3.78 2.18 -8.88
C ASN A 58 3.46 1.29 -7.67
N GLY A 59 4.24 0.24 -7.44
CA GLY A 59 4.11 -0.63 -6.27
C GLY A 59 4.31 0.13 -4.96
N PHE A 60 5.36 0.95 -4.89
CA PHE A 60 5.64 1.77 -3.72
C PHE A 60 4.53 2.79 -3.43
N ARG A 61 4.02 3.45 -4.48
CA ARG A 61 2.90 4.41 -4.34
C ARG A 61 1.64 3.72 -3.82
N SER A 62 1.30 2.56 -4.36
CA SER A 62 0.13 1.78 -3.92
C SER A 62 0.26 1.36 -2.46
N GLU A 63 1.41 0.77 -2.10
CA GLU A 63 1.70 0.33 -0.73
C GLU A 63 1.69 1.49 0.28
N LEU A 64 2.30 2.64 -0.08
CA LEU A 64 2.29 3.83 0.79
C LEU A 64 0.88 4.37 1.00
N LEU A 65 0.08 4.47 -0.06
CA LEU A 65 -1.29 4.95 0.06
C LEU A 65 -2.12 4.03 0.96
N GLU A 66 -1.99 2.72 0.78
CA GLU A 66 -2.72 1.74 1.58
C GLU A 66 -2.33 1.80 3.07
N ARG A 67 -1.05 1.93 3.37
CA ARG A 67 -0.57 2.07 4.76
C ARG A 67 -0.94 3.40 5.41
N ILE A 68 -0.84 4.50 4.67
CA ILE A 68 -1.15 5.83 5.23
C ILE A 68 -2.66 5.98 5.44
N LEU A 69 -3.46 5.55 4.48
CA LEU A 69 -4.91 5.67 4.51
C LEU A 69 -5.59 4.56 5.33
N GLY A 70 -4.89 3.47 5.62
CA GLY A 70 -5.45 2.35 6.37
C GLY A 70 -5.81 2.69 7.82
N ILE A 71 -5.10 3.62 8.46
CA ILE A 71 -5.38 4.09 9.84
C ILE A 71 -6.04 5.46 9.83
N ASN A 72 -5.70 6.30 8.85
CA ASN A 72 -6.25 7.64 8.73
C ASN A 72 -7.33 7.67 7.65
N GLY A 73 -8.46 8.30 7.96
CA GLY A 73 -9.49 8.53 6.95
C GLY A 73 -8.98 9.41 5.81
N HIS A 74 -9.57 9.27 4.63
CA HIS A 74 -9.27 10.12 3.47
C HIS A 74 -9.64 11.59 3.74
N LEU A 75 -10.65 11.82 4.58
CA LEU A 75 -11.11 13.13 5.01
C LEU A 75 -11.29 13.11 6.52
N ILE A 76 -10.83 14.18 7.17
CA ILE A 76 -11.02 14.42 8.59
C ILE A 76 -11.88 15.68 8.72
N LEU A 77 -13.04 15.52 9.36
CA LEU A 77 -13.92 16.63 9.69
C LEU A 77 -13.61 17.06 11.11
N GLN A 78 -13.15 18.28 11.27
CA GLN A 78 -12.87 18.86 12.59
C GLN A 78 -13.80 20.06 12.85
N PRO A 79 -14.34 20.19 14.05
CA PRO A 79 -15.09 21.38 14.42
C PRO A 79 -14.15 22.59 14.53
N MET A 80 -14.62 23.77 14.12
CA MET A 80 -13.81 24.99 14.21
C MET A 80 -13.88 25.66 15.57
N ASP A 81 -15.06 25.75 16.18
CA ASP A 81 -15.30 26.61 17.36
C ASP A 81 -15.85 25.89 18.60
N ARG A 82 -16.37 24.68 18.46
CA ARG A 82 -16.99 23.91 19.55
C ARG A 82 -16.96 22.43 19.28
N PRO A 83 -17.04 21.57 20.34
CA PRO A 83 -17.14 20.13 20.15
C PRO A 83 -18.33 19.75 19.25
N LEU A 84 -18.20 18.64 18.53
CA LEU A 84 -19.28 18.06 17.72
C LEU A 84 -20.20 17.27 18.64
N ASP A 85 -21.28 17.92 19.13
CA ASP A 85 -22.25 17.25 19.99
C ASP A 85 -23.16 16.30 19.18
N ASP A 86 -23.47 16.67 17.93
CA ASP A 86 -24.35 15.90 17.02
C ASP A 86 -23.59 14.95 16.10
N TYR A 87 -22.49 14.37 16.58
CA TYR A 87 -21.60 13.53 15.76
C TYR A 87 -22.28 12.28 15.17
N GLU A 88 -23.31 11.73 15.83
CA GLU A 88 -24.04 10.56 15.32
C GLU A 88 -24.89 10.91 14.08
N GLU A 89 -25.65 12.00 14.16
CA GLU A 89 -26.47 12.47 13.04
C GLU A 89 -25.58 12.88 11.86
N LEU A 90 -24.48 13.57 12.13
CA LEU A 90 -23.49 13.95 11.14
C LEU A 90 -22.86 12.72 10.47
N SER A 91 -22.46 11.72 11.26
CA SER A 91 -21.90 10.47 10.74
C SER A 91 -22.88 9.74 9.80
N LYS A 92 -24.16 9.70 10.15
CA LYS A 92 -25.21 9.12 9.29
C LYS A 92 -25.39 9.92 7.99
N LYS A 93 -25.43 11.24 8.08
CA LYS A 93 -25.52 12.12 6.89
C LYS A 93 -24.32 11.93 5.96
N LEU A 94 -23.11 11.88 6.51
CA LEU A 94 -21.89 11.69 5.73
C LEU A 94 -21.85 10.31 5.07
N SER A 95 -22.26 9.27 5.77
CA SER A 95 -22.32 7.91 5.21
C SER A 95 -23.35 7.75 4.09
N GLY A 96 -24.31 8.65 3.99
CA GLY A 96 -25.31 8.69 2.90
C GLY A 96 -24.83 9.39 1.63
N ILE A 97 -23.64 9.99 1.62
CA ILE A 97 -23.10 10.70 0.46
C ILE A 97 -22.48 9.69 -0.50
N GLU A 98 -22.78 9.83 -1.79
CA GLU A 98 -22.18 8.97 -2.83
C GLU A 98 -20.64 9.08 -2.82
N GLY A 99 -19.96 7.93 -2.79
CA GLY A 99 -18.50 7.85 -2.71
C GLY A 99 -17.94 7.77 -1.28
N VAL A 100 -18.77 7.94 -0.24
CA VAL A 100 -18.37 7.73 1.16
C VAL A 100 -18.64 6.29 1.56
N THR A 101 -17.58 5.55 1.88
CA THR A 101 -17.70 4.15 2.29
C THR A 101 -18.18 4.04 3.74
N TYR A 102 -17.64 4.86 4.63
CA TYR A 102 -18.05 4.97 6.04
C TYR A 102 -17.59 6.29 6.64
N ALA A 103 -18.27 6.74 7.67
CA ALA A 103 -17.89 7.86 8.51
C ALA A 103 -17.85 7.39 9.97
N ILE A 104 -16.70 7.54 10.62
CA ILE A 104 -16.46 7.06 11.99
C ILE A 104 -16.16 8.25 12.88
N PRO A 105 -16.91 8.48 13.96
CA PRO A 105 -16.55 9.47 14.96
C PRO A 105 -15.35 8.98 15.77
N ILE A 106 -14.35 9.85 15.94
CA ILE A 106 -13.12 9.58 16.66
C ILE A 106 -12.88 10.70 17.66
N VAL A 107 -12.43 10.34 18.86
CA VAL A 107 -11.85 11.29 19.82
C VAL A 107 -10.33 11.08 19.81
N GLU A 108 -9.58 12.13 19.61
CA GLU A 108 -8.12 12.05 19.52
C GLU A 108 -7.48 13.00 20.52
N GLY A 109 -6.46 12.53 21.22
CA GLY A 109 -5.71 13.32 22.17
C GLY A 109 -4.26 12.83 22.31
N GLN A 110 -3.37 13.74 22.67
CA GLN A 110 -1.98 13.42 22.98
C GLN A 110 -1.86 13.21 24.49
N THR A 111 -1.19 12.16 24.89
CA THR A 111 -0.97 11.77 26.29
C THR A 111 0.46 11.33 26.52
N LEU A 112 0.87 11.24 27.76
CA LEU A 112 2.07 10.54 28.17
C LEU A 112 1.69 9.13 28.62
N ALA A 113 2.19 8.13 27.90
CA ALA A 113 1.99 6.73 28.22
C ALA A 113 3.16 6.19 29.02
N SER A 114 2.88 5.50 30.12
CA SER A 114 3.89 4.81 30.93
C SER A 114 3.49 3.36 31.18
N GLY A 115 4.50 2.50 31.31
CA GLY A 115 4.35 1.07 31.52
C GLY A 115 5.38 0.55 32.52
N ASN A 116 5.69 -0.75 32.45
CA ASN A 116 6.55 -1.45 33.41
C ASN A 116 7.98 -0.90 33.48
N ARG A 117 8.46 -0.21 32.47
CA ARG A 117 9.82 0.39 32.43
C ARG A 117 9.90 1.78 33.08
N GLY A 118 8.79 2.34 33.52
CA GLY A 118 8.74 3.61 34.26
C GLY A 118 9.06 4.88 33.46
N ALA A 119 9.54 4.78 32.22
CA ALA A 119 9.78 5.92 31.35
C ALA A 119 8.50 6.26 30.58
N GLY A 120 8.03 7.49 30.73
CA GLY A 120 6.88 7.98 29.94
C GLY A 120 7.26 8.26 28.50
N THR A 121 6.43 7.84 27.57
CA THR A 121 6.57 8.11 26.12
C THR A 121 5.33 8.84 25.63
N GLY A 122 5.50 9.89 24.80
CA GLY A 122 4.38 10.57 24.16
C GLY A 122 3.61 9.59 23.25
N ALA A 123 2.30 9.53 23.44
CA ALA A 123 1.41 8.68 22.65
C ALA A 123 0.19 9.47 22.16
N LEU A 124 -0.24 9.14 20.95
CA LEU A 124 -1.49 9.59 20.40
C LEU A 124 -2.57 8.56 20.73
N VAL A 125 -3.58 8.97 21.48
CA VAL A 125 -4.70 8.11 21.87
C VAL A 125 -5.90 8.45 21.00
N ARG A 126 -6.49 7.40 20.40
CA ARG A 126 -7.73 7.50 19.63
C ARG A 126 -8.82 6.68 20.29
N GLY A 127 -9.89 7.35 20.69
CA GLY A 127 -11.11 6.70 21.10
C GLY A 127 -11.98 6.41 19.89
N ILE A 128 -12.35 5.15 19.72
CA ILE A 128 -13.22 4.66 18.65
C ILE A 128 -14.28 3.75 19.26
N ARG A 129 -15.48 3.75 18.73
CA ARG A 129 -16.55 2.86 19.20
C ARG A 129 -16.24 1.40 18.82
N PRO A 130 -16.54 0.43 19.70
CA PRO A 130 -16.28 -0.98 19.42
C PRO A 130 -16.87 -1.47 18.08
N GLU A 131 -18.09 -1.03 17.75
CA GLU A 131 -18.75 -1.40 16.48
C GLU A 131 -18.07 -0.84 15.23
N ASP A 132 -17.27 0.21 15.37
CA ASP A 132 -16.58 0.84 14.27
C ASP A 132 -15.17 0.29 14.05
N VAL A 133 -14.59 -0.42 15.02
CA VAL A 133 -13.24 -1.02 14.91
C VAL A 133 -13.15 -1.99 13.72
N ALA A 134 -14.18 -2.79 13.50
CA ALA A 134 -14.22 -3.73 12.39
C ALA A 134 -14.18 -3.06 11.01
N LYS A 135 -14.58 -1.79 10.90
CA LYS A 135 -14.54 -1.00 9.67
C LYS A 135 -13.11 -0.55 9.34
N VAL A 136 -12.25 -0.42 10.37
CA VAL A 136 -10.83 -0.07 10.22
C VAL A 136 -10.03 -1.36 10.02
N LYS A 137 -10.05 -1.90 8.80
CA LYS A 137 -9.44 -3.20 8.46
C LYS A 137 -8.01 -3.35 8.95
N LEU A 138 -7.18 -2.31 8.79
CA LEU A 138 -5.79 -2.36 9.20
C LEU A 138 -5.62 -2.63 10.71
N VAL A 139 -6.51 -2.12 11.54
CA VAL A 139 -6.49 -2.38 12.98
C VAL A 139 -7.06 -3.77 13.27
N ALA A 140 -8.18 -4.13 12.64
CA ALA A 140 -8.85 -5.42 12.88
C ALA A 140 -8.01 -6.63 12.44
N GLU A 141 -7.26 -6.52 11.33
CA GLU A 141 -6.53 -7.63 10.72
C GLU A 141 -5.06 -7.75 11.20
N THR A 142 -4.51 -6.75 11.91
CA THR A 142 -3.10 -6.73 12.30
C THR A 142 -2.83 -6.98 13.79
N VAL A 143 -3.80 -7.53 14.52
CA VAL A 143 -3.61 -7.91 15.93
C VAL A 143 -2.57 -9.02 16.03
N GLN A 144 -1.47 -8.74 16.72
CA GLN A 144 -0.38 -9.72 16.95
C GLN A 144 -0.55 -10.49 18.26
N GLN A 145 -1.07 -9.85 19.29
CA GLN A 145 -1.29 -10.44 20.62
C GLN A 145 -2.59 -9.93 21.21
N GLY A 146 -3.31 -10.80 21.93
CA GLY A 146 -4.59 -10.48 22.54
C GLY A 146 -5.78 -10.63 21.56
N SER A 147 -6.92 -10.08 21.96
CA SER A 147 -8.14 -10.08 21.15
C SER A 147 -8.94 -8.80 21.38
N PHE A 148 -9.83 -8.48 20.44
CA PHE A 148 -10.75 -7.34 20.59
C PHE A 148 -11.97 -7.64 21.48
N GLU A 149 -12.08 -8.81 22.08
CA GLU A 149 -13.23 -9.15 22.93
C GLU A 149 -13.33 -8.25 24.17
N ALA A 150 -12.19 -7.98 24.82
CA ALA A 150 -12.15 -7.06 25.96
C ALA A 150 -12.48 -5.63 25.52
N PHE A 151 -11.97 -5.20 24.38
CA PHE A 151 -12.26 -3.89 23.79
C PHE A 151 -13.75 -3.74 23.46
N ALA A 152 -14.40 -4.78 22.93
CA ALA A 152 -15.84 -4.78 22.64
C ALA A 152 -16.70 -4.61 23.90
N ARG A 153 -16.19 -5.00 25.08
CA ARG A 153 -16.87 -4.78 26.38
C ARG A 153 -16.52 -3.44 27.01
N GLY A 154 -15.75 -2.59 26.35
CA GLY A 154 -15.26 -1.33 26.91
C GLY A 154 -14.09 -1.49 27.89
N GLU A 155 -13.45 -2.66 27.90
CA GLU A 155 -12.32 -2.99 28.75
C GLU A 155 -11.02 -3.01 27.94
N GLY A 156 -10.00 -2.31 28.43
CA GLY A 156 -8.67 -2.34 27.83
C GLY A 156 -8.48 -1.39 26.63
N VAL A 157 -7.24 -1.38 26.16
CA VAL A 157 -6.77 -0.55 25.03
C VAL A 157 -5.94 -1.39 24.07
N ALA A 158 -6.01 -1.09 22.78
CA ALA A 158 -5.09 -1.62 21.79
C ALA A 158 -3.90 -0.67 21.65
N ILE A 159 -2.69 -1.20 21.73
CA ILE A 159 -1.46 -0.41 21.61
C ILE A 159 -0.61 -0.89 20.44
N GLY A 160 0.11 0.02 19.79
CA GLY A 160 1.04 -0.33 18.74
C GLY A 160 2.21 -1.19 19.27
N SER A 161 2.64 -2.20 18.52
CA SER A 161 3.70 -3.13 18.90
C SER A 161 4.98 -2.43 19.34
N ARG A 162 5.40 -1.39 18.61
CA ARG A 162 6.60 -0.60 18.98
C ARG A 162 6.44 0.17 20.29
N LEU A 163 5.24 0.67 20.58
CA LEU A 163 4.96 1.34 21.86
C LEU A 163 4.98 0.32 22.98
N ALA A 164 4.39 -0.86 22.79
CA ALA A 164 4.42 -1.97 23.74
C ALA A 164 5.86 -2.38 24.09
N GLU A 165 6.71 -2.56 23.08
CA GLU A 165 8.14 -2.88 23.25
C GLU A 165 8.90 -1.80 24.04
N ASN A 166 8.69 -0.52 23.70
CA ASN A 166 9.34 0.60 24.38
C ASN A 166 8.93 0.69 25.86
N LEU A 167 7.67 0.45 26.16
CA LEU A 167 7.13 0.50 27.51
C LEU A 167 7.34 -0.81 28.30
N GLY A 168 7.77 -1.88 27.62
CA GLY A 168 7.96 -3.21 28.20
C GLY A 168 6.65 -3.87 28.60
N LEU A 169 5.61 -3.69 27.78
CA LEU A 169 4.25 -4.21 28.01
C LEU A 169 3.96 -5.41 27.12
N ALA A 170 3.26 -6.38 27.70
CA ALA A 170 2.65 -7.51 27.01
C ALA A 170 1.11 -7.42 27.05
N ALA A 171 0.44 -8.27 26.29
CA ALA A 171 -1.01 -8.33 26.33
C ALA A 171 -1.49 -8.76 27.73
N GLY A 172 -2.37 -7.97 28.34
CA GLY A 172 -2.86 -8.14 29.71
C GLY A 172 -2.18 -7.26 30.75
N ASP A 173 -1.09 -6.57 30.39
CA ASP A 173 -0.45 -5.62 31.29
C ASP A 173 -1.22 -4.29 31.37
N GLN A 174 -0.96 -3.56 32.45
CA GLN A 174 -1.58 -2.24 32.66
C GLN A 174 -0.73 -1.13 32.05
N ILE A 175 -1.39 -0.21 31.37
CA ILE A 175 -0.80 1.04 30.85
C ILE A 175 -1.41 2.23 31.58
N THR A 176 -0.57 3.19 31.97
CA THR A 176 -1.01 4.47 32.55
C THR A 176 -0.92 5.57 31.50
N LEU A 177 -2.00 6.29 31.32
CA LEU A 177 -2.11 7.44 30.43
C LEU A 177 -2.34 8.71 31.24
N ILE A 178 -1.53 9.76 31.01
CA ILE A 178 -1.55 11.03 31.73
C ILE A 178 -1.68 12.19 30.74
#